data_f4760bc0c09f306e1ad8f53ddbc49a73
#
_entry.id   f4760bc0c09f306e1ad8f53ddbc49a73
#
_cell.length_a   1.000
_cell.length_b   1.000
_cell.length_c   1.000
_cell.angle_alpha   90.00
_cell.angle_beta   90.00
_cell.angle_gamma   90.00
#
_symmetry.space_group_name_H-M   'P 1'
#
loop_
_entity.id
_entity.type
_entity.pdbx_description
1 polymer ?
#
loop_
_entity_poly.entity_id
_entity_poly.type
_entity_poly.pdbx_seq_one_letter_code
_entity_poly.pdbx_strand_id
1 'polypeptide(L)'
;MAEVTYYGADWCVDCRRSKAFMLKHNVEFVENNVEESAELAAQAESIAGRKNIPVIQFKDGEFLVEPSDAALKAALETRGLL
;
A
#
# COMPACT_ATOMS: atom_id res chain seq x y z
N MET A 1 2.19 -15.58 -4.44
CA MET A 1 2.74 -14.35 -3.87
C MET A 1 1.99 -13.15 -4.42
N ALA A 2 1.55 -12.23 -3.56
CA ALA A 2 0.77 -11.09 -4.02
C ALA A 2 1.65 -10.11 -4.81
N GLU A 3 1.04 -9.48 -5.83
CA GLU A 3 1.70 -8.47 -6.64
C GLU A 3 1.83 -7.15 -5.90
N VAL A 4 1.06 -6.97 -4.82
CA VAL A 4 0.93 -5.72 -4.08
C VAL A 4 1.23 -5.97 -2.61
N THR A 5 2.05 -5.11 -2.01
CA THR A 5 2.31 -5.11 -0.58
C THR A 5 1.88 -3.76 -0.01
N TYR A 6 1.02 -3.80 1.00
CA TYR A 6 0.48 -2.62 1.66
C TYR A 6 1.10 -2.48 3.05
N TYR A 7 1.53 -1.27 3.37
CA TYR A 7 2.04 -0.92 4.70
C TYR A 7 1.18 0.21 5.25
N GLY A 8 0.52 -0.03 6.36
CA GLY A 8 -0.37 0.97 6.93
C GLY A 8 -0.70 0.74 8.39
N ALA A 9 -1.65 1.53 8.90
CA ALA A 9 -2.11 1.44 10.28
C ALA A 9 -3.63 1.65 10.32
N ASP A 10 -4.28 1.04 11.31
CA ASP A 10 -5.74 1.07 11.41
C ASP A 10 -6.30 2.45 11.76
N TRP A 11 -5.51 3.29 12.44
CA TRP A 11 -5.93 4.65 12.80
C TRP A 11 -5.82 5.64 11.64
N CYS A 12 -5.11 5.31 10.60
CA CYS A 12 -4.83 6.20 9.48
C CYS A 12 -5.97 6.18 8.47
N VAL A 13 -6.60 7.33 8.26
CA VAL A 13 -7.74 7.46 7.34
C VAL A 13 -7.34 7.09 5.92
N ASP A 14 -6.19 7.60 5.46
CA ASP A 14 -5.70 7.32 4.10
C ASP A 14 -5.36 5.85 3.92
N CYS A 15 -4.84 5.22 4.97
CA CYS A 15 -4.54 3.78 4.96
C CYS A 15 -5.83 2.97 4.78
N ARG A 16 -6.85 3.30 5.58
CA ARG A 16 -8.15 2.61 5.50
C ARG A 16 -8.81 2.80 4.14
N ARG A 17 -8.70 3.99 3.57
CA ARG A 17 -9.26 4.28 2.25
C ARG A 17 -8.60 3.44 1.16
N SER A 18 -7.28 3.38 1.13
CA SER A 18 -6.55 2.59 0.14
C SER A 18 -6.83 1.10 0.28
N LYS A 19 -6.84 0.63 1.53
CA LYS A 19 -7.16 -0.77 1.82
C LYS A 19 -8.57 -1.12 1.37
N ALA A 20 -9.55 -0.26 1.69
CA ALA A 20 -10.95 -0.47 1.31
C ALA A 20 -11.11 -0.48 -0.22
N PHE A 21 -10.39 0.38 -0.93
CA PHE A 21 -10.40 0.40 -2.39
C PHE A 21 -9.94 -0.94 -2.96
N MET A 22 -8.81 -1.45 -2.44
CA MET A 22 -8.26 -2.71 -2.92
C MET A 22 -9.20 -3.90 -2.60
N LEU A 23 -9.79 -3.90 -1.42
CA LEU A 23 -10.75 -4.94 -1.04
C LEU A 23 -12.00 -4.91 -1.93
N LYS A 24 -12.52 -3.71 -2.19
CA LYS A 24 -13.70 -3.52 -3.03
C LYS A 24 -13.50 -4.05 -4.44
N HIS A 25 -12.30 -3.90 -4.97
CA HIS A 25 -11.97 -4.32 -6.33
C HIS A 25 -11.32 -5.69 -6.40
N ASN A 26 -11.33 -6.44 -5.31
CA ASN A 26 -10.78 -7.80 -5.23
C ASN A 26 -9.30 -7.87 -5.61
N VAL A 27 -8.55 -6.83 -5.30
CA VAL A 27 -7.11 -6.82 -5.52
C VAL A 27 -6.45 -7.62 -4.39
N GLU A 28 -5.64 -8.60 -4.75
CA GLU A 28 -4.90 -9.39 -3.79
C GLU A 28 -3.67 -8.61 -3.32
N PHE A 29 -3.49 -8.51 -2.01
CA PHE A 29 -2.33 -7.80 -1.45
C PHE A 29 -1.94 -8.39 -0.10
N VAL A 30 -0.67 -8.22 0.24
CA VAL A 30 -0.16 -8.55 1.59
C VAL A 30 -0.33 -7.31 2.44
N GLU A 31 -0.96 -7.47 3.59
CA GLU A 31 -1.18 -6.36 4.52
C GLU A 31 -0.14 -6.41 5.64
N ASN A 32 0.64 -5.34 5.78
CA ASN A 32 1.59 -5.16 6.86
C ASN A 32 1.17 -3.98 7.71
N ASN A 33 0.88 -4.24 9.00
CA ASN A 33 0.54 -3.18 9.94
C ASN A 33 1.81 -2.70 10.61
N VAL A 34 2.19 -1.46 10.32
CA VAL A 34 3.44 -0.88 10.82
C VAL A 34 3.43 -0.63 12.34
N GLU A 35 2.24 -0.66 12.94
CA GLU A 35 2.11 -0.54 14.40
C GLU A 35 2.48 -1.83 15.14
N GLU A 36 2.43 -2.95 14.46
CA GLU A 36 2.72 -4.26 15.09
C GLU A 36 4.21 -4.57 15.17
N SER A 37 5.03 -3.86 14.37
CA SER A 37 6.45 -4.20 14.28
C SER A 37 7.26 -2.98 13.86
N ALA A 38 8.29 -2.66 14.65
CA ALA A 38 9.24 -1.61 14.30
C ALA A 38 9.98 -1.95 13.01
N GLU A 39 10.16 -3.23 12.74
CA GLU A 39 10.81 -3.71 11.52
C GLU A 39 9.96 -3.40 10.28
N LEU A 40 8.64 -3.61 10.36
CA LEU A 40 7.73 -3.28 9.27
C LEU A 40 7.69 -1.77 9.03
N ALA A 41 7.70 -0.97 10.10
CA ALA A 41 7.74 0.48 9.99
C ALA A 41 9.03 0.94 9.30
N ALA A 42 10.16 0.33 9.67
CA ALA A 42 11.45 0.63 9.05
C ALA A 42 11.49 0.25 7.58
N GLN A 43 10.88 -0.88 7.21
CA GLN A 43 10.78 -1.31 5.83
C GLN A 43 9.97 -0.31 4.99
N ALA A 44 8.83 0.13 5.51
CA ALA A 44 7.99 1.10 4.82
C ALA A 44 8.73 2.42 4.61
N GLU A 45 9.43 2.89 5.62
CA GLU A 45 10.22 4.12 5.54
C GLU A 45 11.37 3.97 4.53
N SER A 46 12.02 2.82 4.50
CA SER A 46 13.09 2.53 3.56
C SER A 46 12.60 2.57 2.11
N ILE A 47 11.42 2.04 1.86
CA ILE A 47 10.81 2.03 0.51
C ILE A 47 10.45 3.45 0.07
N ALA A 48 9.76 4.19 0.94
CA ALA A 48 9.20 5.49 0.61
C ALA A 48 10.20 6.64 0.76
N GLY A 49 11.24 6.44 1.54
CA GLY A 49 12.19 7.51 1.89
C GLY A 49 11.67 8.48 2.94
N ARG A 50 10.52 8.16 3.57
CA ARG A 50 9.90 9.00 4.59
C ARG A 50 8.90 8.17 5.39
N LYS A 51 8.42 8.70 6.52
CA LYS A 51 7.55 7.98 7.46
C LYS A 51 6.06 8.03 7.12
N ASN A 52 5.69 8.57 5.98
CA ASN A 52 4.29 8.69 5.59
C ASN A 52 3.69 7.33 5.22
N ILE A 53 2.47 7.09 5.62
CA ILE A 53 1.69 5.88 5.28
C ILE A 53 0.33 6.30 4.71
N PRO A 54 -0.33 5.46 3.89
CA PRO A 54 0.09 4.11 3.51
C PRO A 54 1.20 4.12 2.46
N VAL A 55 2.01 3.07 2.45
CA VAL A 55 2.94 2.79 1.36
C VAL A 55 2.43 1.55 0.65
N ILE A 56 2.28 1.63 -0.65
CA ILE A 56 1.82 0.52 -1.48
C ILE A 56 2.90 0.23 -2.49
N GLN A 57 3.52 -0.93 -2.34
CA GLN A 57 4.62 -1.33 -3.22
C GLN A 57 4.17 -2.45 -4.15
N PHE A 58 4.61 -2.37 -5.38
CA PHE A 58 4.32 -3.37 -6.40
C PHE A 58 5.51 -4.30 -6.58
N LYS A 59 5.26 -5.45 -7.17
CA LYS A 59 6.28 -6.48 -7.39
C LYS A 59 7.45 -5.97 -8.22
N ASP A 60 7.23 -4.99 -9.10
CA ASP A 60 8.27 -4.40 -9.94
C ASP A 60 9.17 -3.41 -9.18
N GLY A 61 8.91 -3.18 -7.89
CA GLY A 61 9.68 -2.25 -7.06
C GLY A 61 9.13 -0.84 -7.01
N GLU A 62 8.22 -0.48 -7.89
CA GLU A 62 7.56 0.83 -7.85
C GLU A 62 6.65 0.92 -6.64
N PHE A 63 6.41 2.13 -6.15
CA PHE A 63 5.59 2.32 -4.96
C PHE A 63 4.79 3.63 -5.03
N LEU A 64 3.74 3.68 -4.19
CA LEU A 64 2.92 4.87 -4.00
C LEU A 64 2.89 5.20 -2.51
N VAL A 65 2.85 6.49 -2.18
CA VAL A 65 2.72 6.97 -0.79
C VAL A 65 1.49 7.84 -0.71
N GLU A 66 0.57 7.51 0.18
CA GLU A 66 -0.68 8.25 0.37
C GLU A 66 -1.42 8.51 -0.96
N PRO A 67 -1.60 7.48 -1.81
CA PRO A 67 -2.21 7.72 -3.11
C PRO A 67 -3.69 8.05 -2.98
N SER A 68 -4.19 8.88 -3.92
CA SER A 68 -5.62 9.01 -4.11
C SER A 68 -6.17 7.72 -4.70
N ASP A 69 -7.48 7.52 -4.63
CA ASP A 69 -8.10 6.35 -5.27
C ASP A 69 -7.83 6.35 -6.77
N ALA A 70 -7.84 7.52 -7.41
CA ALA A 70 -7.55 7.64 -8.84
C ALA A 70 -6.12 7.21 -9.17
N ALA A 71 -5.14 7.64 -8.36
CA ALA A 71 -3.74 7.27 -8.56
C ALA A 71 -3.53 5.77 -8.34
N LEU A 72 -4.14 5.22 -7.30
CA LEU A 72 -4.07 3.79 -7.00
C LEU A 72 -4.71 2.97 -8.11
N LYS A 73 -5.88 3.39 -8.58
CA LYS A 73 -6.58 2.73 -9.69
C LYS A 73 -5.70 2.69 -10.94
N ALA A 74 -5.13 3.83 -11.32
CA ALA A 74 -4.28 3.92 -12.50
C ALA A 74 -3.07 2.99 -12.42
N ALA A 75 -2.42 2.94 -11.25
CA ALA A 75 -1.26 2.09 -11.02
C ALA A 75 -1.63 0.60 -11.12
N LEU A 76 -2.77 0.22 -10.58
CA LEU A 76 -3.26 -1.15 -10.64
C LEU A 76 -3.65 -1.55 -12.07
N GLU A 77 -4.31 -0.65 -12.79
CA GLU A 77 -4.72 -0.89 -14.19
C GLU A 77 -3.51 -1.08 -15.10
N THR A 78 -2.48 -0.25 -14.91
CA THR A 78 -1.24 -0.34 -15.68
C THR A 78 -0.59 -1.72 -15.55
N ARG A 79 -0.77 -2.36 -14.41
CA ARG A 79 -0.18 -3.67 -14.11
C ARG A 79 -1.13 -4.84 -14.37
N GLY A 80 -2.31 -4.57 -14.89
CA GLY A 80 -3.31 -5.61 -15.14
C GLY A 80 -3.90 -6.21 -13.87
N LEU A 81 -3.83 -5.49 -12.75
CA LEU A 81 -4.35 -5.96 -11.45
C LEU A 81 -5.78 -5.47 -11.20
N LEU A 82 -6.28 -4.61 -12.05
CA LEU A 82 -7.62 -4.06 -11.94
C LEU A 82 -8.26 -3.91 -13.32
#